data_e71dc9de3a1425f375e8865b5114d5be
#
_entry.id   e71dc9de3a1425f375e8865b5114d5be
#
_cell.length_a   1.000
_cell.length_b   1.000
_cell.length_c   1.000
_cell.angle_alpha   90.00
_cell.angle_beta   90.00
_cell.angle_gamma   90.00
#
_symmetry.space_group_name_H-M   'P 1'
#
loop_
_entity.id
_entity.type
_entity.pdbx_description
1 polymer ?
#
loop_
_entity_poly.entity_id
_entity_poly.type
_entity_poly.pdbx_seq_one_letter_code
_entity_poly.pdbx_strand_id
1 'polypeptide(L)'
;IAELDSDGARLRSWDIDLNPFKPRPGETLLGAEIIDQQLPDGERVSDIGLIEQTDGRTRWWEVAKVRLARRSTLRRRPSYRLVDWDEVPELFMATSEMAAEAARLRDMHPSDVAHIVRAMPLAQRRQLAAAMDDERLADVLEELVESEQLRLIEGLDLERLIGVLDEMEYDDLADLLGEMPVHQRAAILEAMDEDEAEVVTRLLAYEESTAGGMMTPEIIILGPTSTVAEALAEVRDPDWTPSIAGQVFITQPPYKPPTGKYLGVVFVQRLLREPPGMELRHCIARDVATVRPDTPDQAVFEELASYDMLALAVVDEAGRLHGAVSVDDVVDRMLGAGWRLRHKRQDRQTTEAAS
;
A
#
# COMPACT_ATOMS: atom_id res chain seq x y z
N ILE A 1 13.89 24.48 17.87
CA ILE A 1 13.03 25.36 18.69
C ILE A 1 13.95 26.23 19.57
N ALA A 2 13.69 27.54 19.66
CA ALA A 2 14.43 28.46 20.53
C ALA A 2 13.75 28.56 21.90
N GLU A 3 12.43 28.57 21.90
CA GLU A 3 11.60 28.75 23.07
C GLU A 3 10.23 28.11 22.81
N LEU A 4 9.64 27.49 23.81
CA LEU A 4 8.29 26.93 23.77
C LEU A 4 7.54 27.49 25.01
N ASP A 5 6.43 28.18 24.76
CA ASP A 5 5.59 28.75 25.81
C ASP A 5 4.09 28.58 25.47
N SER A 6 3.20 29.18 26.29
CA SER A 6 1.75 29.12 26.05
C SER A 6 1.29 29.80 24.76
N ASP A 7 2.13 30.61 24.15
CA ASP A 7 1.84 31.39 22.95
C ASP A 7 2.39 30.67 21.68
N GLY A 8 3.11 29.55 21.84
CA GLY A 8 3.62 28.71 20.77
C GLY A 8 5.13 28.51 20.77
N ALA A 9 5.65 27.99 19.67
CA ALA A 9 7.06 27.70 19.48
C ALA A 9 7.77 28.82 18.73
N ARG A 10 8.88 29.33 19.27
CA ARG A 10 9.79 30.26 18.57
C ARG A 10 10.94 29.49 17.94
N LEU A 11 11.20 29.73 16.66
CA LEU A 11 12.25 29.08 15.90
C LEU A 11 13.54 29.89 15.92
N ARG A 12 14.69 29.20 15.94
CA ARG A 12 16.02 29.86 15.91
C ARG A 12 16.46 30.31 14.52
N SER A 13 15.91 29.69 13.48
CA SER A 13 16.25 30.04 12.10
C SER A 13 14.99 30.22 11.27
N TRP A 14 15.12 30.97 10.18
CA TRP A 14 14.09 31.17 9.17
C TRP A 14 14.09 30.05 8.10
N ASP A 15 15.04 29.12 8.19
CA ASP A 15 15.08 27.91 7.37
C ASP A 15 14.06 26.91 7.93
N ILE A 16 12.82 27.03 7.46
CA ILE A 16 11.71 26.15 7.84
C ILE A 16 11.57 25.12 6.74
N ASP A 17 11.76 23.86 7.08
CA ASP A 17 11.36 22.76 6.24
C ASP A 17 9.83 22.68 6.30
N LEU A 18 9.18 22.95 5.17
CA LEU A 18 7.72 22.89 5.02
C LEU A 18 7.21 21.51 4.60
N ASN A 19 8.12 20.55 4.39
CA ASN A 19 7.72 19.18 4.15
C ASN A 19 7.03 18.60 5.39
N PRO A 20 6.02 17.76 5.21
CA PRO A 20 5.40 17.05 6.32
C PRO A 20 6.47 16.32 7.14
N PHE A 21 6.39 16.44 8.46
CA PHE A 21 7.29 15.71 9.36
C PHE A 21 7.00 14.21 9.22
N LYS A 22 7.99 13.46 8.75
CA LYS A 22 7.93 12.00 8.78
C LYS A 22 8.62 11.50 10.05
N PRO A 23 7.91 10.84 10.99
CA PRO A 23 8.53 10.29 12.18
C PRO A 23 9.53 9.20 11.79
N ARG A 24 10.64 9.11 12.53
CA ARG A 24 11.59 8.01 12.41
C ARG A 24 11.05 6.76 13.09
N PRO A 25 11.53 5.56 12.73
CA PRO A 25 11.17 4.34 13.45
C PRO A 25 11.40 4.49 14.96
N GLY A 26 10.36 4.22 15.75
CA GLY A 26 10.39 4.40 17.21
C GLY A 26 10.12 5.81 17.73
N GLU A 27 9.85 6.79 16.85
CA GLU A 27 9.37 8.11 17.26
C GLU A 27 7.82 8.12 17.28
N THR A 28 7.26 8.69 18.34
CA THR A 28 5.81 8.81 18.55
C THR A 28 5.40 10.28 18.40
N LEU A 29 4.40 10.56 17.55
CA LEU A 29 3.84 11.91 17.41
C LEU A 29 2.84 12.19 18.52
N LEU A 30 3.25 12.99 19.51
CA LEU A 30 2.44 13.31 20.69
C LEU A 30 1.05 13.86 20.34
N GLY A 31 0.95 14.68 19.30
CA GLY A 31 -0.32 15.28 18.89
C GLY A 31 -1.28 14.31 18.21
N ALA A 32 -0.78 13.43 17.33
CA ALA A 32 -1.61 12.52 16.56
C ALA A 32 -1.88 11.19 17.26
N GLU A 33 -0.92 10.70 18.05
CA GLU A 33 -0.97 9.34 18.57
C GLU A 33 -1.33 9.28 20.06
N ILE A 34 -1.03 10.30 20.84
CA ILE A 34 -1.23 10.33 22.30
C ILE A 34 -2.41 11.22 22.71
N ILE A 35 -2.54 12.41 22.13
CA ILE A 35 -3.67 13.30 22.44
C ILE A 35 -4.96 12.68 21.92
N ASP A 36 -6.01 12.74 22.74
CA ASP A 36 -7.32 12.11 22.54
C ASP A 36 -7.36 10.60 22.71
N GLN A 37 -6.24 9.91 22.97
CA GLN A 37 -6.24 8.49 23.28
C GLN A 37 -7.05 8.20 24.55
N GLN A 38 -7.83 7.13 24.52
CA GLN A 38 -8.66 6.70 25.65
C GLN A 38 -7.95 5.59 26.44
N LEU A 39 -7.80 5.82 27.73
CA LEU A 39 -7.27 4.84 28.67
C LEU A 39 -8.30 3.76 29.02
N PRO A 40 -7.87 2.59 29.51
CA PRO A 40 -8.77 1.48 29.89
C PRO A 40 -9.81 1.86 30.95
N ASP A 41 -9.52 2.84 31.81
CA ASP A 41 -10.42 3.36 32.84
C ASP A 41 -11.44 4.37 32.32
N GLY A 42 -11.44 4.66 31.01
CA GLY A 42 -12.34 5.59 30.33
C GLY A 42 -11.92 7.05 30.40
N GLU A 43 -10.78 7.35 31.00
CA GLU A 43 -10.18 8.68 30.90
C GLU A 43 -9.55 8.90 29.50
N ARG A 44 -9.44 10.17 29.06
CA ARG A 44 -8.89 10.52 27.75
C ARG A 44 -7.75 11.53 27.94
N VAL A 45 -6.67 11.34 27.20
CA VAL A 45 -5.58 12.31 27.17
C VAL A 45 -6.05 13.61 26.55
N SER A 46 -5.96 14.70 27.26
CA SER A 46 -6.39 16.03 26.79
C SER A 46 -5.24 16.96 26.52
N ASP A 47 -4.05 16.68 27.09
CA ASP A 47 -2.88 17.51 26.92
C ASP A 47 -1.63 16.82 27.48
N ILE A 48 -0.43 17.24 27.03
CA ILE A 48 0.87 16.71 27.47
C ILE A 48 1.76 17.87 27.91
N GLY A 49 2.33 17.75 29.08
CA GLY A 49 3.29 18.71 29.62
C GLY A 49 4.74 18.29 29.32
N LEU A 50 5.48 19.18 28.67
CA LEU A 50 6.89 18.99 28.36
C LEU A 50 7.76 19.82 29.29
N ILE A 51 8.92 19.30 29.69
CA ILE A 51 9.97 20.03 30.40
C ILE A 51 11.24 20.09 29.56
N GLU A 52 11.96 21.22 29.66
CA GLU A 52 13.27 21.36 29.02
C GLU A 52 14.34 20.71 29.90
N GLN A 53 15.10 19.80 29.33
CA GLN A 53 16.29 19.19 29.94
C GLN A 53 17.56 19.74 29.28
N THR A 54 18.64 19.86 30.06
CA THR A 54 19.92 20.38 29.59
C THR A 54 21.07 19.54 30.12
N ASP A 55 21.94 19.09 29.24
CA ASP A 55 23.25 18.49 29.58
C ASP A 55 24.35 19.40 29.03
N GLY A 56 24.56 20.56 29.67
CA GLY A 56 25.62 21.52 29.41
C GLY A 56 25.80 22.02 27.97
N ARG A 57 25.58 21.21 26.97
CA ARG A 57 25.72 21.51 25.53
C ARG A 57 24.49 21.20 24.68
N THR A 58 23.66 20.25 25.14
CA THR A 58 22.47 19.80 24.39
C THR A 58 21.23 20.09 25.21
N ARG A 59 20.17 20.60 24.55
CA ARG A 59 18.86 20.77 25.13
C ARG A 59 17.89 19.85 24.42
N TRP A 60 17.03 19.18 25.19
CA TRP A 60 15.94 18.37 24.66
C TRP A 60 14.68 18.57 25.50
N TRP A 61 13.56 18.20 24.94
CA TRP A 61 12.28 18.23 25.64
C TRP A 61 11.87 16.83 26.04
N GLU A 62 11.41 16.67 27.25
CA GLU A 62 10.98 15.43 27.83
C GLU A 62 9.54 15.52 28.29
N VAL A 63 8.73 14.45 28.05
CA VAL A 63 7.37 14.38 28.57
C VAL A 63 7.43 14.23 30.09
N ALA A 64 6.80 15.15 30.82
CA ALA A 64 6.80 15.13 32.27
C ALA A 64 5.43 14.84 32.87
N LYS A 65 4.38 15.39 32.27
CA LYS A 65 3.02 15.30 32.76
C LYS A 65 2.04 14.96 31.65
N VAL A 66 0.97 14.26 32.02
CA VAL A 66 -0.17 13.98 31.15
C VAL A 66 -1.44 14.51 31.80
N ARG A 67 -2.24 15.29 31.05
CA ARG A 67 -3.54 15.76 31.51
C ARG A 67 -4.63 14.82 31.02
N LEU A 68 -5.28 14.15 31.95
CA LEU A 68 -6.38 13.25 31.68
C LEU A 68 -7.72 13.95 31.89
N ALA A 69 -8.66 13.74 30.97
CA ALA A 69 -10.02 14.25 31.02
C ALA A 69 -11.00 13.12 31.25
N ARG A 70 -11.87 13.24 32.24
CA ARG A 70 -12.96 12.29 32.49
C ARG A 70 -14.31 12.95 32.18
N ARG A 71 -15.05 12.40 31.23
CA ARG A 71 -16.43 12.84 30.98
C ARG A 71 -17.34 12.22 32.05
N SER A 72 -18.09 13.08 32.75
CA SER A 72 -19.13 12.64 33.69
C SER A 72 -20.50 12.87 33.04
N THR A 73 -21.36 11.86 33.08
CA THR A 73 -22.72 11.95 32.59
C THR A 73 -23.59 12.92 33.43
N LEU A 74 -23.10 13.29 34.62
CA LEU A 74 -23.80 14.16 35.56
C LEU A 74 -23.30 15.60 35.58
N ARG A 75 -22.14 15.88 34.98
CA ARG A 75 -21.53 17.23 34.97
C ARG A 75 -21.38 17.73 33.54
N ARG A 76 -21.75 19.02 33.31
CA ARG A 76 -21.61 19.68 32.02
C ARG A 76 -20.15 19.97 31.60
N ARG A 77 -19.18 19.90 32.53
CA ARG A 77 -17.75 20.11 32.26
C ARG A 77 -16.97 18.86 32.63
N PRO A 78 -16.00 18.44 31.79
CA PRO A 78 -15.10 17.35 32.14
C PRO A 78 -14.28 17.70 33.39
N SER A 79 -13.97 16.71 34.21
CA SER A 79 -12.97 16.83 35.25
C SER A 79 -11.59 16.52 34.67
N TYR A 80 -10.58 17.24 35.07
CA TYR A 80 -9.20 17.04 34.64
C TYR A 80 -8.33 16.58 35.80
N ARG A 81 -7.44 15.66 35.52
CA ARG A 81 -6.40 15.17 36.44
C ARG A 81 -5.05 15.31 35.75
N LEU A 82 -4.05 15.85 36.43
CA LEU A 82 -2.67 15.91 35.94
C LEU A 82 -1.90 14.81 36.66
N VAL A 83 -1.28 13.95 35.90
CA VAL A 83 -0.48 12.82 36.41
C VAL A 83 0.94 12.91 35.86
N ASP A 84 1.88 12.26 36.54
CA ASP A 84 3.21 12.06 35.98
C ASP A 84 3.13 11.06 34.81
N TRP A 85 3.98 11.23 33.81
CA TRP A 85 3.94 10.38 32.62
C TRP A 85 4.20 8.90 32.92
N ASP A 86 4.98 8.61 33.97
CA ASP A 86 5.29 7.27 34.46
C ASP A 86 4.11 6.59 35.21
N GLU A 87 3.09 7.36 35.57
CA GLU A 87 1.84 6.83 36.11
C GLU A 87 0.88 6.29 35.03
N VAL A 88 1.16 6.52 33.77
CA VAL A 88 0.34 6.08 32.61
C VAL A 88 1.21 5.39 31.54
N PRO A 89 1.96 4.36 31.93
CA PRO A 89 2.89 3.69 31.01
C PRO A 89 2.16 3.06 29.80
N GLU A 90 0.87 2.75 29.95
CA GLU A 90 0.07 2.15 28.88
C GLU A 90 -0.01 3.04 27.63
N LEU A 91 0.07 4.36 27.79
CA LEU A 91 0.06 5.30 26.67
C LEU A 91 1.29 5.19 25.77
N PHE A 92 2.43 4.83 26.35
CA PHE A 92 3.72 4.83 25.67
C PHE A 92 4.20 3.40 25.38
N MET A 93 3.82 2.42 26.21
CA MET A 93 4.24 1.03 26.03
C MET A 93 3.51 0.38 24.83
N ALA A 94 2.21 0.58 24.69
CA ALA A 94 1.45 -0.02 23.57
C ALA A 94 1.94 0.51 22.22
N THR A 95 2.16 1.82 22.11
CA THR A 95 2.70 2.45 20.89
C THR A 95 4.13 2.00 20.63
N SER A 96 4.96 1.90 21.67
CA SER A 96 6.34 1.42 21.56
C SER A 96 6.42 -0.05 21.15
N GLU A 97 5.53 -0.93 21.65
CA GLU A 97 5.50 -2.34 21.27
C GLU A 97 5.05 -2.54 19.83
N MET A 98 4.02 -1.81 19.38
CA MET A 98 3.53 -1.92 18.00
C MET A 98 4.51 -1.29 16.99
N ALA A 99 5.16 -0.18 17.35
CA ALA A 99 6.22 0.40 16.54
C ALA A 99 7.45 -0.53 16.43
N ALA A 100 7.82 -1.19 17.53
CA ALA A 100 8.89 -2.20 17.52
C ALA A 100 8.51 -3.43 16.70
N GLU A 101 7.24 -3.86 16.76
CA GLU A 101 6.74 -4.97 15.94
C GLU A 101 6.67 -4.56 14.46
N ALA A 102 6.19 -3.38 14.11
CA ALA A 102 6.21 -2.85 12.74
C ALA A 102 7.63 -2.79 12.19
N ALA A 103 8.60 -2.30 12.99
CA ALA A 103 10.01 -2.28 12.61
C ALA A 103 10.59 -3.69 12.39
N ARG A 104 10.19 -4.67 13.20
CA ARG A 104 10.60 -6.07 13.04
C ARG A 104 10.04 -6.71 11.75
N LEU A 105 8.83 -6.31 11.37
CA LEU A 105 8.13 -6.86 10.21
C LEU A 105 8.50 -6.16 8.89
N ARG A 106 9.26 -5.05 8.95
CA ARG A 106 9.58 -4.23 7.78
C ARG A 106 10.28 -4.99 6.65
N ASP A 107 11.26 -5.85 7.00
CA ASP A 107 12.08 -6.58 6.01
C ASP A 107 11.50 -7.98 5.68
N MET A 108 10.35 -8.33 6.22
CA MET A 108 9.68 -9.59 5.93
C MET A 108 8.88 -9.49 4.62
N HIS A 109 8.66 -10.62 3.94
CA HIS A 109 7.79 -10.65 2.77
C HIS A 109 6.35 -10.21 3.14
N PRO A 110 5.65 -9.39 2.32
CA PRO A 110 4.28 -8.94 2.61
C PRO A 110 3.32 -10.06 2.97
N SER A 111 3.32 -11.17 2.25
CA SER A 111 2.52 -12.38 2.54
C SER A 111 2.75 -12.94 3.95
N ASP A 112 4.00 -12.97 4.42
CA ASP A 112 4.32 -13.44 5.78
C ASP A 112 3.78 -12.48 6.83
N VAL A 113 3.86 -11.17 6.57
CA VAL A 113 3.31 -10.13 7.45
C VAL A 113 1.79 -10.21 7.50
N ALA A 114 1.13 -10.33 6.35
CA ALA A 114 -0.32 -10.53 6.26
C ALA A 114 -0.77 -11.75 7.07
N HIS A 115 0.02 -12.84 7.04
CA HIS A 115 -0.25 -14.02 7.85
C HIS A 115 -0.16 -13.73 9.36
N ILE A 116 0.85 -12.98 9.81
CA ILE A 116 0.99 -12.54 11.21
C ILE A 116 -0.17 -11.63 11.61
N VAL A 117 -0.50 -10.65 10.77
CA VAL A 117 -1.60 -9.71 10.98
C VAL A 117 -2.93 -10.46 11.15
N ARG A 118 -3.22 -11.45 10.30
CA ARG A 118 -4.42 -12.30 10.43
C ARG A 118 -4.50 -13.05 11.74
N ALA A 119 -3.38 -13.41 12.34
CA ALA A 119 -3.35 -14.11 13.62
C ALA A 119 -3.68 -13.22 14.82
N MET A 120 -3.55 -11.89 14.67
CA MET A 120 -3.78 -10.92 15.74
C MET A 120 -5.28 -10.61 15.94
N PRO A 121 -5.71 -10.19 17.14
CA PRO A 121 -7.01 -9.55 17.36
C PRO A 121 -7.13 -8.25 16.55
N LEU A 122 -8.35 -7.91 16.09
CA LEU A 122 -8.59 -6.75 15.23
C LEU A 122 -8.04 -5.43 15.80
N ALA A 123 -8.16 -5.21 17.12
CA ALA A 123 -7.62 -4.02 17.76
C ALA A 123 -6.08 -3.92 17.62
N GLN A 124 -5.36 -5.04 17.75
CA GLN A 124 -3.91 -5.07 17.57
C GLN A 124 -3.52 -4.90 16.09
N ARG A 125 -4.31 -5.46 15.15
CA ARG A 125 -4.10 -5.25 13.71
C ARG A 125 -4.14 -3.77 13.36
N ARG A 126 -5.16 -3.03 13.87
CA ARG A 126 -5.31 -1.59 13.64
C ARG A 126 -4.17 -0.77 14.25
N GLN A 127 -3.71 -1.15 15.43
CA GLN A 127 -2.55 -0.50 16.07
C GLN A 127 -1.26 -0.75 15.28
N LEU A 128 -1.08 -1.97 14.77
CA LEU A 128 0.07 -2.31 13.94
C LEU A 128 0.01 -1.58 12.59
N ALA A 129 -1.15 -1.54 11.93
CA ALA A 129 -1.36 -0.78 10.71
C ALA A 129 -1.05 0.72 10.90
N ALA A 130 -1.48 1.30 12.03
CA ALA A 130 -1.16 2.69 12.37
C ALA A 130 0.34 2.95 12.60
N ALA A 131 1.12 1.91 12.93
CA ALA A 131 2.56 1.98 13.18
C ALA A 131 3.42 1.67 11.92
N MET A 132 2.83 1.18 10.84
CA MET A 132 3.49 0.95 9.55
C MET A 132 3.54 2.25 8.75
N ASP A 133 4.52 2.39 7.84
CA ASP A 133 4.49 3.39 6.78
C ASP A 133 3.43 3.03 5.71
N ASP A 134 3.10 3.98 4.84
CA ASP A 134 2.02 3.84 3.87
C ASP A 134 2.31 2.73 2.86
N GLU A 135 3.51 2.72 2.25
CA GLU A 135 3.99 1.71 1.32
C GLU A 135 3.88 0.30 1.92
N ARG A 136 4.40 0.13 3.14
CA ARG A 136 4.36 -1.17 3.82
C ARG A 136 2.95 -1.64 4.17
N LEU A 137 2.07 -0.71 4.50
CA LEU A 137 0.67 -1.04 4.78
C LEU A 137 -0.08 -1.41 3.50
N ALA A 138 0.21 -0.74 2.39
CA ALA A 138 -0.32 -1.09 1.06
C ALA A 138 0.07 -2.52 0.68
N ASP A 139 1.36 -2.85 0.68
CA ASP A 139 1.88 -4.20 0.44
C ASP A 139 1.15 -5.29 1.25
N VAL A 140 0.91 -5.01 2.54
CA VAL A 140 0.23 -5.97 3.43
C VAL A 140 -1.26 -6.07 3.14
N LEU A 141 -1.90 -4.96 2.72
CA LEU A 141 -3.32 -4.96 2.32
C LEU A 141 -3.53 -5.83 1.10
N GLU A 142 -2.71 -5.69 0.05
CA GLU A 142 -2.78 -6.48 -1.19
C GLU A 142 -2.74 -7.99 -0.94
N GLU A 143 -2.06 -8.42 0.10
CA GLU A 143 -2.01 -9.82 0.52
C GLU A 143 -3.20 -10.28 1.38
N LEU A 144 -4.11 -9.38 1.74
CA LEU A 144 -5.32 -9.69 2.50
C LEU A 144 -6.52 -9.84 1.54
N VAL A 145 -7.53 -10.59 1.96
CA VAL A 145 -8.81 -10.61 1.24
C VAL A 145 -9.57 -9.31 1.51
N GLU A 146 -10.35 -8.82 0.57
CA GLU A 146 -11.01 -7.51 0.54
C GLU A 146 -11.79 -7.24 1.83
N SER A 147 -12.49 -8.24 2.37
CA SER A 147 -13.22 -8.12 3.64
C SER A 147 -12.32 -7.94 4.88
N GLU A 148 -11.05 -8.35 4.81
CA GLU A 148 -10.03 -8.10 5.86
C GLU A 148 -9.39 -6.74 5.66
N GLN A 149 -9.12 -6.35 4.41
CA GLN A 149 -8.64 -5.02 4.02
C GLN A 149 -9.60 -3.93 4.56
N LEU A 150 -10.88 -4.01 4.22
CA LEU A 150 -11.91 -3.06 4.67
C LEU A 150 -11.96 -2.90 6.19
N ARG A 151 -11.84 -3.99 6.93
CA ARG A 151 -11.83 -3.95 8.42
C ARG A 151 -10.57 -3.29 8.98
N LEU A 152 -9.45 -3.42 8.27
CA LEU A 152 -8.18 -2.87 8.71
C LEU A 152 -8.13 -1.37 8.50
N ILE A 153 -8.60 -0.89 7.34
CA ILE A 153 -8.61 0.53 6.97
C ILE A 153 -9.73 1.32 7.63
N GLU A 154 -10.80 0.69 8.14
CA GLU A 154 -11.96 1.35 8.78
C GLU A 154 -11.60 2.29 9.95
N GLY A 155 -10.41 2.14 10.52
CA GLY A 155 -9.93 2.98 11.62
C GLY A 155 -8.98 4.10 11.21
N LEU A 156 -8.61 4.21 9.93
CA LEU A 156 -7.73 5.23 9.41
C LEU A 156 -8.52 6.53 9.15
N ASP A 157 -7.90 7.67 9.38
CA ASP A 157 -8.44 8.94 8.89
C ASP A 157 -8.27 9.04 7.37
N LEU A 158 -8.99 9.99 6.76
CA LEU A 158 -9.04 10.08 5.29
C LEU A 158 -7.66 10.40 4.68
N GLU A 159 -6.88 11.26 5.29
CA GLU A 159 -5.55 11.66 4.79
C GLU A 159 -4.61 10.44 4.77
N ARG A 160 -4.58 9.70 5.89
CA ARG A 160 -3.80 8.47 6.01
C ARG A 160 -4.30 7.38 5.05
N LEU A 161 -5.62 7.24 4.90
CA LEU A 161 -6.22 6.27 3.97
C LEU A 161 -5.77 6.57 2.54
N ILE A 162 -5.87 7.81 2.07
CA ILE A 162 -5.43 8.19 0.72
C ILE A 162 -3.94 7.87 0.54
N GLY A 163 -3.06 8.25 1.50
CA GLY A 163 -1.63 7.95 1.39
C GLY A 163 -1.32 6.45 1.26
N VAL A 164 -2.11 5.58 1.90
CA VAL A 164 -1.96 4.11 1.75
C VAL A 164 -2.49 3.64 0.40
N LEU A 165 -3.62 4.17 -0.06
CA LEU A 165 -4.24 3.77 -1.33
C LEU A 165 -3.42 4.23 -2.55
N ASP A 166 -2.69 5.34 -2.44
CA ASP A 166 -1.79 5.85 -3.48
C ASP A 166 -0.54 4.97 -3.66
N GLU A 167 -0.22 4.13 -2.68
CA GLU A 167 0.91 3.17 -2.74
C GLU A 167 0.46 1.76 -3.18
N MET A 168 -0.84 1.52 -3.39
CA MET A 168 -1.37 0.23 -3.86
C MET A 168 -1.30 0.08 -5.38
N GLU A 169 -1.14 -1.15 -5.88
CA GLU A 169 -1.32 -1.47 -7.30
C GLU A 169 -2.77 -1.13 -7.75
N TYR A 170 -2.93 -0.56 -8.95
CA TYR A 170 -4.23 0.00 -9.39
C TYR A 170 -5.34 -1.04 -9.49
N ASP A 171 -5.05 -2.27 -9.84
CA ASP A 171 -6.02 -3.37 -9.91
C ASP A 171 -6.47 -3.81 -8.52
N ASP A 172 -5.56 -3.98 -7.57
CA ASP A 172 -5.90 -4.28 -6.17
C ASP A 172 -6.70 -3.13 -5.53
N LEU A 173 -6.34 -1.89 -5.83
CA LEU A 173 -7.07 -0.70 -5.41
C LEU A 173 -8.49 -0.68 -6.01
N ALA A 174 -8.63 -1.02 -7.29
CA ALA A 174 -9.94 -1.08 -7.94
C ALA A 174 -10.82 -2.17 -7.32
N ASP A 175 -10.28 -3.35 -7.02
CA ASP A 175 -10.98 -4.44 -6.36
C ASP A 175 -11.44 -4.03 -4.95
N LEU A 176 -10.55 -3.43 -4.16
CA LEU A 176 -10.90 -2.90 -2.83
C LEU A 176 -12.01 -1.85 -2.89
N LEU A 177 -11.89 -0.87 -3.80
CA LEU A 177 -12.91 0.17 -3.97
C LEU A 177 -14.22 -0.39 -4.53
N GLY A 178 -14.17 -1.47 -5.33
CA GLY A 178 -15.33 -2.20 -5.81
C GLY A 178 -16.23 -2.70 -4.70
N GLU A 179 -15.64 -3.21 -3.63
CA GLU A 179 -16.33 -3.74 -2.44
C GLU A 179 -16.86 -2.64 -1.49
N MET A 180 -16.44 -1.37 -1.68
CA MET A 180 -16.89 -0.27 -0.84
C MET A 180 -18.27 0.26 -1.22
N PRO A 181 -19.04 0.81 -0.24
CA PRO A 181 -20.25 1.56 -0.53
C PRO A 181 -19.99 2.73 -1.49
N VAL A 182 -20.89 2.92 -2.48
CA VAL A 182 -20.73 3.92 -3.55
C VAL A 182 -20.34 5.31 -3.06
N HIS A 183 -20.91 5.75 -1.92
CA HIS A 183 -20.62 7.08 -1.36
C HIS A 183 -19.20 7.19 -0.77
N GLN A 184 -18.66 6.11 -0.19
CA GLN A 184 -17.28 6.08 0.32
C GLN A 184 -16.28 6.06 -0.83
N ARG A 185 -16.50 5.17 -1.81
CA ARG A 185 -15.72 5.10 -3.03
C ARG A 185 -15.65 6.46 -3.76
N ALA A 186 -16.79 7.14 -3.91
CA ALA A 186 -16.83 8.46 -4.55
C ALA A 186 -16.01 9.50 -3.79
N ALA A 187 -16.07 9.50 -2.44
CA ALA A 187 -15.29 10.43 -1.61
C ALA A 187 -13.78 10.16 -1.69
N ILE A 188 -13.37 8.90 -1.80
CA ILE A 188 -11.96 8.52 -1.98
C ILE A 188 -11.48 8.98 -3.36
N LEU A 189 -12.18 8.64 -4.45
CA LEU A 189 -11.82 9.05 -5.80
C LEU A 189 -11.77 10.58 -5.97
N GLU A 190 -12.60 11.34 -5.24
CA GLU A 190 -12.56 12.82 -5.25
C GLU A 190 -11.32 13.37 -4.50
N ALA A 191 -10.77 12.61 -3.55
CA ALA A 191 -9.63 13.03 -2.74
C ALA A 191 -8.27 12.58 -3.32
N MET A 192 -8.25 11.62 -4.25
CA MET A 192 -7.06 11.15 -4.97
C MET A 192 -6.57 12.14 -6.01
N ASP A 193 -5.36 11.94 -6.54
CA ASP A 193 -4.88 12.65 -7.72
C ASP A 193 -5.76 12.39 -8.93
N GLU A 194 -6.00 13.41 -9.78
CA GLU A 194 -6.94 13.32 -10.90
C GLU A 194 -6.53 12.25 -11.94
N ASP A 195 -5.22 12.13 -12.22
CA ASP A 195 -4.68 11.14 -13.18
C ASP A 195 -4.88 9.71 -12.64
N GLU A 196 -4.67 9.47 -11.35
CA GLU A 196 -4.84 8.17 -10.68
C GLU A 196 -6.32 7.79 -10.57
N ALA A 197 -7.16 8.72 -10.12
CA ALA A 197 -8.61 8.52 -10.04
C ALA A 197 -9.22 8.16 -11.42
N GLU A 198 -8.67 8.70 -12.52
CA GLU A 198 -9.09 8.34 -13.89
C GLU A 198 -8.74 6.88 -14.20
N VAL A 199 -7.54 6.42 -13.82
CA VAL A 199 -7.08 5.04 -14.03
C VAL A 199 -7.99 4.08 -13.27
N VAL A 200 -8.17 4.30 -11.97
CA VAL A 200 -8.99 3.45 -11.09
C VAL A 200 -10.46 3.45 -11.55
N THR A 201 -11.02 4.61 -11.90
CA THR A 201 -12.40 4.70 -12.41
C THR A 201 -12.58 3.87 -13.68
N ARG A 202 -11.58 3.82 -14.54
CA ARG A 202 -11.61 3.00 -15.76
C ARG A 202 -11.56 1.51 -15.43
N LEU A 203 -10.75 1.07 -14.48
CA LEU A 203 -10.70 -0.32 -14.03
C LEU A 203 -12.01 -0.76 -13.41
N LEU A 204 -12.60 0.05 -12.54
CA LEU A 204 -13.93 -0.17 -11.95
C LEU A 204 -15.08 -0.31 -12.95
N ALA A 205 -14.88 0.09 -14.22
CA ALA A 205 -15.89 -0.04 -15.27
C ALA A 205 -15.91 -1.43 -15.91
N TYR A 206 -14.90 -2.26 -15.70
CA TYR A 206 -14.86 -3.63 -16.22
C TYR A 206 -15.57 -4.60 -15.27
N GLU A 207 -16.05 -5.71 -15.83
CA GLU A 207 -16.59 -6.81 -15.03
C GLU A 207 -15.44 -7.58 -14.37
N GLU A 208 -15.53 -7.83 -13.10
CA GLU A 208 -14.51 -8.49 -12.27
C GLU A 208 -14.02 -9.84 -12.85
N SER A 209 -14.91 -10.63 -13.45
CA SER A 209 -14.58 -11.94 -14.06
C SER A 209 -14.10 -11.86 -15.50
N THR A 210 -13.49 -10.76 -15.91
CA THR A 210 -12.94 -10.55 -17.25
C THR A 210 -11.48 -10.14 -17.21
N ALA A 211 -10.80 -10.21 -18.37
CA ALA A 211 -9.42 -9.73 -18.50
C ALA A 211 -9.28 -8.26 -18.09
N GLY A 212 -10.29 -7.43 -18.37
CA GLY A 212 -10.30 -6.02 -17.98
C GLY A 212 -10.40 -5.80 -16.48
N GLY A 213 -11.12 -6.68 -15.75
CA GLY A 213 -11.23 -6.63 -14.29
C GLY A 213 -10.05 -7.26 -13.55
N MET A 214 -9.17 -7.98 -14.28
CA MET A 214 -7.99 -8.63 -13.67
C MET A 214 -6.68 -7.97 -14.10
N MET A 215 -6.71 -6.99 -15.03
CA MET A 215 -5.50 -6.44 -15.62
C MET A 215 -4.91 -5.35 -14.74
N THR A 216 -3.60 -5.34 -14.65
CA THR A 216 -2.87 -4.17 -14.19
C THR A 216 -2.52 -3.25 -15.37
N PRO A 217 -2.70 -1.92 -15.24
CA PRO A 217 -2.19 -0.94 -16.21
C PRO A 217 -0.70 -0.63 -15.97
N GLU A 218 -0.13 -1.08 -14.86
CA GLU A 218 1.25 -0.87 -14.44
C GLU A 218 2.16 -1.89 -15.13
N ILE A 219 2.57 -1.57 -16.33
CA ILE A 219 3.36 -2.42 -17.20
C ILE A 219 4.46 -1.61 -17.91
N ILE A 220 5.55 -2.27 -18.28
CA ILE A 220 6.65 -1.63 -18.98
C ILE A 220 6.28 -1.40 -20.44
N ILE A 221 6.06 -0.13 -20.83
CA ILE A 221 5.67 0.27 -22.18
C ILE A 221 6.76 1.13 -22.81
N LEU A 222 7.24 0.71 -23.98
CA LEU A 222 8.20 1.47 -24.76
C LEU A 222 7.80 1.61 -26.23
N GLY A 223 8.43 2.58 -26.90
CA GLY A 223 8.26 2.77 -28.34
C GLY A 223 9.12 1.84 -29.18
N PRO A 224 8.76 1.62 -30.47
CA PRO A 224 9.53 0.74 -31.35
C PRO A 224 10.93 1.26 -31.71
N THR A 225 11.21 2.54 -31.47
CA THR A 225 12.51 3.20 -31.68
C THR A 225 13.37 3.24 -30.42
N SER A 226 12.84 2.89 -29.27
CA SER A 226 13.62 2.71 -28.06
C SER A 226 14.64 1.59 -28.25
N THR A 227 15.73 1.67 -27.51
CA THR A 227 16.85 0.72 -27.61
C THR A 227 16.76 -0.40 -26.60
N VAL A 228 17.49 -1.48 -26.84
CA VAL A 228 17.66 -2.59 -25.88
C VAL A 228 18.23 -2.08 -24.55
N ALA A 229 19.14 -1.10 -24.57
CA ALA A 229 19.71 -0.52 -23.35
C ALA A 229 18.67 0.23 -22.52
N GLU A 230 17.78 0.99 -23.16
CA GLU A 230 16.66 1.67 -22.49
C GLU A 230 15.69 0.65 -21.89
N ALA A 231 15.29 -0.37 -22.64
CA ALA A 231 14.42 -1.43 -22.13
C ALA A 231 15.03 -2.17 -20.92
N LEU A 232 16.32 -2.47 -20.96
CA LEU A 232 17.01 -3.10 -19.83
C LEU A 232 17.17 -2.16 -18.64
N ALA A 233 17.14 -0.83 -18.83
CA ALA A 233 17.13 0.12 -17.73
C ALA A 233 15.79 0.10 -17.00
N GLU A 234 14.67 0.13 -17.73
CA GLU A 234 13.32 0.01 -17.15
C GLU A 234 13.12 -1.30 -16.40
N VAL A 235 13.49 -2.44 -17.01
CA VAL A 235 13.37 -3.77 -16.39
C VAL A 235 14.19 -3.93 -15.09
N ARG A 236 15.19 -3.08 -14.86
CA ARG A 236 16.02 -3.13 -13.64
C ARG A 236 15.41 -2.45 -12.44
N ASP A 237 14.34 -1.73 -12.64
CA ASP A 237 13.62 -1.13 -11.53
C ASP A 237 13.15 -2.22 -10.57
N PRO A 238 13.50 -2.15 -9.28
CA PRO A 238 13.14 -3.18 -8.30
C PRO A 238 11.64 -3.22 -7.99
N ASP A 239 10.89 -2.18 -8.33
CA ASP A 239 9.47 -2.08 -8.03
C ASP A 239 8.60 -2.94 -8.98
N TRP A 240 9.17 -3.38 -10.13
CA TRP A 240 8.47 -4.32 -11.01
C TRP A 240 8.43 -5.73 -10.45
N THR A 241 7.24 -6.33 -10.42
CA THR A 241 7.09 -7.76 -10.14
C THR A 241 7.80 -8.62 -11.20
N PRO A 242 8.29 -9.83 -10.87
CA PRO A 242 8.99 -10.69 -11.83
C PRO A 242 8.18 -11.04 -13.06
N SER A 243 6.86 -11.13 -12.95
CA SER A 243 5.93 -11.40 -14.06
C SER A 243 5.88 -10.24 -15.05
N ILE A 244 5.81 -9.01 -14.55
CA ILE A 244 5.81 -7.79 -15.38
C ILE A 244 7.22 -7.50 -15.92
N ALA A 245 8.27 -7.59 -15.09
CA ALA A 245 9.65 -7.39 -15.52
C ALA A 245 10.13 -8.40 -16.59
N GLY A 246 9.44 -9.52 -16.78
CA GLY A 246 9.76 -10.54 -17.76
C GLY A 246 9.62 -10.10 -19.22
N GLN A 247 8.93 -8.99 -19.49
CA GLN A 247 8.62 -8.53 -20.84
C GLN A 247 8.35 -7.01 -20.91
N VAL A 248 8.55 -6.46 -22.11
CA VAL A 248 8.32 -5.04 -22.42
C VAL A 248 7.30 -4.95 -23.53
N PHE A 249 6.22 -4.20 -23.32
CA PHE A 249 5.15 -4.02 -24.28
C PHE A 249 5.49 -2.87 -25.24
N ILE A 250 5.40 -3.11 -26.52
CA ILE A 250 5.75 -2.15 -27.55
C ILE A 250 4.51 -1.56 -28.19
N THR A 251 4.38 -0.23 -28.11
CA THR A 251 3.23 0.49 -28.66
C THR A 251 3.63 1.70 -29.47
N GLN A 252 2.71 2.25 -30.23
CA GLN A 252 2.78 3.62 -30.72
C GLN A 252 2.34 4.59 -29.61
N PRO A 253 2.74 5.86 -29.66
CA PRO A 253 2.25 6.85 -28.68
C PRO A 253 0.72 7.05 -28.79
N PRO A 254 0.04 7.39 -27.69
CA PRO A 254 0.57 7.60 -26.35
C PRO A 254 1.03 6.31 -25.68
N TYR A 255 1.96 6.42 -24.71
CA TYR A 255 2.53 5.28 -23.99
C TYR A 255 1.85 5.00 -22.63
N LYS A 256 0.90 5.83 -22.21
CA LYS A 256 0.03 5.56 -21.05
C LYS A 256 -1.21 4.78 -21.50
N PRO A 257 -1.65 3.75 -20.76
CA PRO A 257 -2.90 3.03 -21.07
C PRO A 257 -4.16 3.93 -20.95
N PRO A 258 -5.13 3.83 -21.92
CA PRO A 258 -5.04 3.06 -23.14
C PRO A 258 -4.06 3.70 -24.13
N THR A 259 -3.10 2.90 -24.60
CA THR A 259 -1.98 3.37 -25.43
C THR A 259 -2.41 3.69 -26.87
N GLY A 260 -1.43 4.10 -27.70
CA GLY A 260 -1.56 3.99 -29.15
C GLY A 260 -1.58 2.51 -29.58
N LYS A 261 -1.36 2.28 -30.88
CA LYS A 261 -1.45 0.92 -31.42
C LYS A 261 -0.41 -0.02 -30.79
N TYR A 262 -0.87 -1.14 -30.27
CA TYR A 262 -0.03 -2.23 -29.80
C TYR A 262 0.71 -2.90 -30.97
N LEU A 263 2.01 -3.15 -30.83
CA LEU A 263 2.87 -3.71 -31.87
C LEU A 263 3.39 -5.11 -31.54
N GLY A 264 3.34 -5.51 -30.27
CA GLY A 264 3.81 -6.78 -29.75
C GLY A 264 4.65 -6.61 -28.49
N VAL A 265 5.31 -7.66 -28.07
CA VAL A 265 6.08 -7.72 -26.83
C VAL A 265 7.55 -8.05 -27.13
N VAL A 266 8.45 -7.60 -26.26
CA VAL A 266 9.86 -8.01 -26.25
C VAL A 266 10.16 -8.67 -24.92
N PHE A 267 10.54 -9.94 -24.96
CA PHE A 267 10.92 -10.68 -23.76
C PHE A 267 12.31 -10.29 -23.29
N VAL A 268 12.51 -10.21 -21.97
CA VAL A 268 13.82 -9.91 -21.36
C VAL A 268 14.90 -10.88 -21.81
N GLN A 269 14.58 -12.16 -21.97
CA GLN A 269 15.50 -13.15 -22.51
C GLN A 269 16.03 -12.78 -23.91
N ARG A 270 15.22 -12.08 -24.73
CA ARG A 270 15.65 -11.56 -26.03
C ARG A 270 16.57 -10.35 -25.84
N LEU A 271 16.20 -9.40 -24.99
CA LEU A 271 17.00 -8.22 -24.68
C LEU A 271 18.42 -8.56 -24.23
N LEU A 272 18.58 -9.61 -23.39
CA LEU A 272 19.88 -10.07 -22.90
C LEU A 272 20.81 -10.63 -23.98
N ARG A 273 20.31 -10.95 -25.18
CA ARG A 273 21.06 -11.53 -26.30
C ARG A 273 21.37 -10.54 -27.42
N GLU A 274 20.71 -9.39 -27.39
CA GLU A 274 20.83 -8.39 -28.45
C GLU A 274 21.80 -7.25 -28.08
N PRO A 275 22.42 -6.59 -29.07
CA PRO A 275 23.29 -5.43 -28.82
C PRO A 275 22.51 -4.28 -28.15
N PRO A 276 23.11 -3.58 -27.18
CA PRO A 276 22.44 -2.50 -26.43
C PRO A 276 21.86 -1.38 -27.30
N GLY A 277 22.48 -1.06 -28.43
CA GLY A 277 22.01 -0.02 -29.36
C GLY A 277 20.99 -0.49 -30.39
N MET A 278 20.55 -1.74 -30.35
CA MET A 278 19.51 -2.23 -31.26
C MET A 278 18.15 -1.64 -30.89
N GLU A 279 17.39 -1.18 -31.89
CA GLU A 279 16.04 -0.70 -31.66
C GLU A 279 15.05 -1.86 -31.45
N LEU A 280 14.11 -1.69 -30.52
CA LEU A 280 13.15 -2.71 -30.10
C LEU A 280 12.28 -3.25 -31.22
N ARG A 281 12.01 -2.44 -32.27
CA ARG A 281 11.26 -2.89 -33.46
C ARG A 281 11.85 -4.17 -34.12
N HIS A 282 13.15 -4.42 -33.92
CA HIS A 282 13.82 -5.61 -34.45
C HIS A 282 13.76 -6.81 -33.50
N CYS A 283 13.30 -6.61 -32.28
CA CYS A 283 13.22 -7.59 -31.22
C CYS A 283 11.78 -8.07 -30.95
N ILE A 284 10.76 -7.39 -31.52
CA ILE A 284 9.34 -7.63 -31.24
C ILE A 284 8.93 -9.05 -31.61
N ALA A 285 8.38 -9.76 -30.68
CA ALA A 285 7.58 -10.98 -30.90
C ALA A 285 6.13 -10.55 -31.25
N ARG A 286 5.70 -10.89 -32.48
CA ARG A 286 4.39 -10.43 -33.02
C ARG A 286 3.29 -11.49 -32.90
N ASP A 287 3.68 -12.74 -32.90
CA ASP A 287 2.75 -13.89 -32.87
C ASP A 287 2.53 -14.36 -31.42
N VAL A 288 2.35 -13.38 -30.50
CA VAL A 288 2.08 -13.62 -29.10
C VAL A 288 0.59 -13.39 -28.86
N ALA A 289 -0.04 -14.28 -28.09
CA ALA A 289 -1.44 -14.17 -27.74
C ALA A 289 -1.76 -12.84 -27.04
N THR A 290 -2.93 -12.31 -27.34
CA THR A 290 -3.50 -11.14 -26.65
C THR A 290 -4.94 -11.45 -26.32
N VAL A 291 -5.45 -10.85 -25.26
CA VAL A 291 -6.86 -10.98 -24.88
C VAL A 291 -7.57 -9.62 -24.98
N ARG A 292 -8.87 -9.65 -25.04
CA ARG A 292 -9.71 -8.44 -25.04
C ARG A 292 -10.12 -8.13 -23.61
N PRO A 293 -10.47 -6.85 -23.32
CA PRO A 293 -10.96 -6.49 -21.98
C PRO A 293 -12.18 -7.31 -21.52
N ASP A 294 -13.04 -7.71 -22.48
CA ASP A 294 -14.26 -8.50 -22.24
C ASP A 294 -14.02 -10.02 -22.25
N THR A 295 -12.77 -10.50 -22.40
CA THR A 295 -12.45 -11.93 -22.39
C THR A 295 -12.69 -12.50 -20.98
N PRO A 296 -13.50 -13.58 -20.83
CA PRO A 296 -13.72 -14.21 -19.55
C PRO A 296 -12.42 -14.75 -18.92
N ASP A 297 -12.31 -14.70 -17.61
CA ASP A 297 -11.16 -15.15 -16.82
C ASP A 297 -10.67 -16.57 -17.19
N GLN A 298 -11.61 -17.53 -17.34
CA GLN A 298 -11.28 -18.90 -17.74
C GLN A 298 -10.50 -18.98 -19.08
N ALA A 299 -10.88 -18.14 -20.06
CA ALA A 299 -10.19 -18.09 -21.33
C ALA A 299 -8.80 -17.45 -21.20
N VAL A 300 -8.65 -16.44 -20.33
CA VAL A 300 -7.34 -15.85 -20.01
C VAL A 300 -6.41 -16.91 -19.41
N PHE A 301 -6.90 -17.71 -18.46
CA PHE A 301 -6.13 -18.78 -17.83
C PHE A 301 -5.65 -19.82 -18.85
N GLU A 302 -6.52 -20.22 -19.78
CA GLU A 302 -6.20 -21.15 -20.86
C GLU A 302 -5.14 -20.60 -21.82
N GLU A 303 -5.21 -19.30 -22.16
CA GLU A 303 -4.23 -18.64 -23.02
C GLU A 303 -2.86 -18.54 -22.32
N LEU A 304 -2.79 -18.07 -21.07
CA LEU A 304 -1.55 -17.99 -20.30
C LEU A 304 -0.85 -19.36 -20.19
N ALA A 305 -1.62 -20.40 -19.86
CA ALA A 305 -1.11 -21.75 -19.72
C ALA A 305 -0.67 -22.36 -21.06
N SER A 306 -1.38 -22.06 -22.16
CA SER A 306 -1.10 -22.64 -23.47
C SER A 306 0.16 -22.10 -24.12
N TYR A 307 0.51 -20.85 -23.81
CA TYR A 307 1.65 -20.15 -24.41
C TYR A 307 2.82 -19.93 -23.46
N ASP A 308 2.79 -20.50 -22.24
CA ASP A 308 3.83 -20.35 -21.21
C ASP A 308 4.19 -18.87 -20.94
N MET A 309 3.18 -18.01 -20.92
CA MET A 309 3.35 -16.55 -20.75
C MET A 309 3.40 -16.16 -19.28
N LEU A 310 4.18 -15.14 -18.96
CA LEU A 310 4.21 -14.53 -17.64
C LEU A 310 3.13 -13.44 -17.46
N ALA A 311 2.79 -12.78 -18.57
CA ALA A 311 1.65 -11.86 -18.62
C ALA A 311 1.08 -11.79 -20.05
N LEU A 312 -0.22 -11.53 -20.18
CA LEU A 312 -0.94 -11.38 -21.46
C LEU A 312 -1.35 -9.92 -21.64
N ALA A 313 -1.05 -9.37 -22.83
CA ALA A 313 -1.52 -8.03 -23.21
C ALA A 313 -3.04 -8.00 -23.36
N VAL A 314 -3.69 -7.04 -22.73
CA VAL A 314 -5.12 -6.75 -22.88
C VAL A 314 -5.29 -5.65 -23.93
N VAL A 315 -5.83 -6.01 -25.08
CA VAL A 315 -5.88 -5.15 -26.28
C VAL A 315 -7.32 -5.02 -26.78
N ASP A 316 -7.78 -3.78 -27.00
CA ASP A 316 -9.13 -3.52 -27.48
C ASP A 316 -9.29 -3.73 -29.01
N GLU A 317 -10.51 -3.55 -29.52
CA GLU A 317 -10.81 -3.69 -30.96
C GLU A 317 -10.08 -2.68 -31.86
N ALA A 318 -9.70 -1.53 -31.29
CA ALA A 318 -8.91 -0.52 -32.01
C ALA A 318 -7.41 -0.87 -32.03
N GLY A 319 -7.01 -1.96 -31.36
CA GLY A 319 -5.62 -2.39 -31.22
C GLY A 319 -4.84 -1.60 -30.21
N ARG A 320 -5.48 -0.97 -29.21
CA ARG A 320 -4.83 -0.23 -28.13
C ARG A 320 -4.62 -1.13 -26.93
N LEU A 321 -3.46 -1.00 -26.28
CA LEU A 321 -3.12 -1.72 -25.06
C LEU A 321 -3.74 -1.00 -23.85
N HIS A 322 -4.47 -1.73 -23.03
CA HIS A 322 -5.12 -1.25 -21.81
C HIS A 322 -4.36 -1.63 -20.55
N GLY A 323 -3.62 -2.74 -20.59
CA GLY A 323 -2.86 -3.29 -19.48
C GLY A 323 -2.39 -4.71 -19.80
N ALA A 324 -2.03 -5.46 -18.81
CA ALA A 324 -1.74 -6.88 -18.93
C ALA A 324 -2.32 -7.65 -17.74
N VAL A 325 -2.66 -8.92 -17.96
CA VAL A 325 -3.01 -9.86 -16.90
C VAL A 325 -1.78 -10.70 -16.61
N SER A 326 -1.28 -10.67 -15.39
CA SER A 326 -0.11 -11.42 -14.97
C SER A 326 -0.44 -12.87 -14.55
N VAL A 327 0.56 -13.72 -14.49
CA VAL A 327 0.38 -15.11 -14.08
C VAL A 327 0.09 -15.24 -12.58
N ASP A 328 0.60 -14.34 -11.77
CA ASP A 328 0.37 -14.26 -10.31
C ASP A 328 -1.10 -13.94 -10.01
N ASP A 329 -1.69 -12.93 -10.65
CA ASP A 329 -3.12 -12.59 -10.50
C ASP A 329 -4.02 -13.76 -10.91
N VAL A 330 -3.66 -14.43 -12.02
CA VAL A 330 -4.36 -15.65 -12.44
C VAL A 330 -4.25 -16.76 -11.41
N VAL A 331 -3.08 -17.01 -10.83
CA VAL A 331 -2.89 -18.04 -9.81
C VAL A 331 -3.70 -17.71 -8.56
N ASP A 332 -3.70 -16.46 -8.12
CA ASP A 332 -4.47 -16.00 -6.97
C ASP A 332 -5.97 -16.20 -7.19
N ARG A 333 -6.46 -15.81 -8.34
CA ARG A 333 -7.86 -15.99 -8.71
C ARG A 333 -8.27 -17.45 -8.84
N MET A 334 -7.42 -18.29 -9.43
CA MET A 334 -7.66 -19.76 -9.53
C MET A 334 -7.69 -20.45 -8.17
N LEU A 335 -6.86 -20.02 -7.25
CA LEU A 335 -6.82 -20.54 -5.88
C LEU A 335 -8.03 -20.05 -5.06
N GLY A 336 -8.63 -18.94 -5.45
CA GLY A 336 -9.79 -18.27 -4.84
C GLY A 336 -9.48 -17.71 -3.45
N ALA A 337 -10.24 -16.72 -3.00
CA ALA A 337 -10.04 -15.99 -1.74
C ALA A 337 -9.81 -16.88 -0.49
N GLY A 338 -10.24 -18.14 -0.55
CA GLY A 338 -10.08 -19.11 0.55
C GLY A 338 -8.67 -19.71 0.68
N TRP A 339 -7.75 -19.59 -0.27
CA TRP A 339 -6.44 -20.21 -0.15
C TRP A 339 -5.54 -19.44 0.82
N ARG A 340 -5.54 -18.14 0.76
CA ARG A 340 -4.88 -17.25 1.71
C ARG A 340 -5.37 -17.48 3.14
N LEU A 341 -6.60 -17.97 3.33
CA LEU A 341 -7.20 -18.33 4.63
C LEU A 341 -6.87 -19.77 5.09
N ARG A 342 -6.50 -20.70 4.18
CA ARG A 342 -6.34 -22.14 4.46
C ARG A 342 -4.98 -22.54 5.04
N HIS A 343 -3.92 -21.80 4.83
CA HIS A 343 -2.59 -22.11 5.38
C HIS A 343 -2.57 -22.29 6.91
N LYS A 344 -3.58 -21.77 7.60
CA LYS A 344 -3.74 -21.88 9.07
C LYS A 344 -4.06 -23.29 9.60
N ARG A 345 -4.55 -24.21 8.78
CA ARG A 345 -4.96 -25.55 9.26
C ARG A 345 -3.81 -26.59 9.25
N GLN A 346 -2.86 -26.46 8.34
CA GLN A 346 -1.77 -27.43 8.23
C GLN A 346 -0.70 -27.23 9.30
N ASP A 347 -0.36 -26.01 9.66
CA ASP A 347 0.66 -25.73 10.68
C ASP A 347 0.22 -26.13 12.10
N ARG A 348 -1.07 -26.01 12.43
CA ARG A 348 -1.60 -26.52 13.70
C ARG A 348 -1.56 -28.04 13.79
N GLN A 349 -1.83 -28.75 12.71
CA GLN A 349 -1.77 -30.23 12.70
C GLN A 349 -0.32 -30.75 12.75
N THR A 350 0.64 -30.01 12.18
CA THR A 350 2.07 -30.38 12.25
C THR A 350 2.66 -30.11 13.63
N THR A 351 2.21 -29.08 14.32
CA THR A 351 2.68 -28.74 15.68
C THR A 351 2.06 -29.67 16.73
N GLU A 352 0.80 -30.05 16.59
CA GLU A 352 0.13 -31.03 17.45
C GLU A 352 0.62 -32.47 17.23
N ALA A 353 1.10 -32.80 16.03
CA ALA A 353 1.67 -34.12 15.73
C ALA A 353 3.14 -34.25 16.16
N ALA A 354 3.80 -33.13 16.51
CA ALA A 354 5.21 -33.10 16.96
C ALA A 354 5.35 -32.89 18.49
N SER A 355 4.21 -32.80 19.23
CA SER A 355 4.14 -32.75 20.70
C SER A 355 3.62 -34.06 21.25
#